data_3c394e86d53d013218042b79490346c3
#
_entry.id   3c394e86d53d013218042b79490346c3
#
_cell.length_a   1.000
_cell.length_b   1.000
_cell.length_c   1.000
_cell.angle_alpha   90.00
_cell.angle_beta   90.00
_cell.angle_gamma   90.00
#
_symmetry.space_group_name_H-M   'P 1'
#
loop_
_entity.id
_entity.type
_entity.pdbx_description
1 polymer ?
#
loop_
_entity_poly.entity_id
_entity_poly.type
_entity_poly.pdbx_seq_one_letter_code
_entity_poly.pdbx_strand_id
1 'polypeptide(L)' 'MAEDINSVETIRDLKNREPFAPFKIVMSSGDRYLIEDPDALAIGTQQLFYYPRQNGVGIHLRANQIVAVEESPEKLSA' A
#
# COMPACT_ATOMS: atom_id res chain seq x y z
N MET A 1 -15.62 -2.04 12.87
CA MET A 1 -16.29 -1.91 11.63
C MET A 1 -15.55 -2.51 10.48
N ALA A 2 -16.20 -2.48 9.38
CA ALA A 2 -15.70 -3.16 8.22
C ALA A 2 -14.52 -2.46 7.56
N GLU A 3 -14.22 -1.26 7.95
CA GLU A 3 -13.14 -0.55 7.29
C GLU A 3 -11.83 -1.28 7.37
N ASP A 4 -11.58 -1.91 8.50
CA ASP A 4 -10.29 -2.56 8.69
C ASP A 4 -10.11 -3.69 7.72
N ILE A 5 -11.19 -4.38 7.45
CA ILE A 5 -11.10 -5.54 6.61
C ILE A 5 -10.79 -5.15 5.19
N ASN A 6 -11.22 -3.97 4.80
CA ASN A 6 -11.11 -3.56 3.42
C ASN A 6 -9.75 -2.99 3.07
N SER A 7 -8.85 -2.90 4.04
CA SER A 7 -7.53 -2.34 3.74
C SER A 7 -6.80 -3.12 2.66
N VAL A 8 -6.81 -4.43 2.79
CA VAL A 8 -6.11 -5.26 1.81
C VAL A 8 -6.78 -5.16 0.45
N GLU A 9 -8.10 -5.14 0.43
CA GLU A 9 -8.80 -5.05 -0.84
C GLU A 9 -8.60 -3.68 -1.48
N THR A 10 -8.58 -2.64 -0.67
CA THR A 10 -8.32 -1.32 -1.20
C THR A 10 -6.93 -1.27 -1.82
N ILE A 11 -5.95 -1.84 -1.15
CA ILE A 11 -4.59 -1.85 -1.67
C ILE A 11 -4.53 -2.67 -2.95
N ARG A 12 -5.25 -3.78 -2.98
CA ARG A 12 -5.26 -4.60 -4.19
C ARG A 12 -5.86 -3.84 -5.37
N ASP A 13 -6.92 -3.09 -5.11
CA ASP A 13 -7.54 -2.30 -6.16
C ASP A 13 -6.59 -1.22 -6.65
N LEU A 14 -5.89 -0.58 -5.74
CA LEU A 14 -4.95 0.47 -6.13
C LEU A 14 -3.77 -0.10 -6.90
N LYS A 15 -3.34 -1.28 -6.49
CA LYS A 15 -2.23 -1.94 -7.18
C LYS A 15 -2.60 -2.28 -8.62
N ASN A 16 -3.84 -2.68 -8.84
CA ASN A 16 -4.28 -3.14 -10.15
C ASN A 16 -4.89 -2.04 -11.00
N ARG A 17 -4.96 -0.85 -10.49
CA ARG A 17 -5.56 0.26 -11.23
C ARG A 17 -4.70 0.64 -12.43
N GLU A 18 -5.35 1.00 -13.50
CA GLU A 18 -4.64 1.41 -14.70
C GLU A 18 -5.18 2.75 -15.18
N PRO A 19 -4.30 3.74 -15.31
CA PRO A 19 -2.88 3.65 -15.03
C PRO A 19 -2.63 3.62 -13.54
N PHE A 20 -1.54 2.99 -13.16
CA PHE A 20 -1.17 2.92 -11.76
C PHE A 20 -0.77 4.28 -11.23
N ALA A 21 -1.19 4.59 -10.04
CA ALA A 21 -0.80 5.81 -9.35
C ALA A 21 -0.22 5.44 -7.98
N PRO A 22 0.88 6.06 -7.59
CA PRO A 22 1.47 5.74 -6.30
C PRO A 22 0.52 6.03 -5.15
N PHE A 23 0.67 5.27 -4.09
CA PHE A 23 -0.13 5.48 -2.89
C PHE A 23 0.71 5.17 -1.68
N LYS A 24 0.24 5.59 -0.51
CA LYS A 24 0.96 5.37 0.73
C LYS A 24 0.14 4.48 1.65
N ILE A 25 0.85 3.61 2.35
CA ILE A 25 0.24 2.77 3.37
C ILE A 25 0.69 3.29 4.72
N VAL A 26 -0.27 3.64 5.56
CA VAL A 26 0.00 4.19 6.89
C VAL A 26 -0.24 3.11 7.92
N MET A 27 0.77 2.86 8.73
CA MET A 27 0.70 1.82 9.75
C MET A 27 0.31 2.41 11.09
N SER A 28 -0.15 1.55 11.98
CA SER A 28 -0.55 2.00 13.32
C SER A 28 0.61 2.60 14.10
N SER A 29 1.82 2.24 13.75
CA SER A 29 2.99 2.82 14.39
C SER A 29 3.28 4.23 13.91
N GLY A 30 2.60 4.69 12.88
CA GLY A 30 2.87 6.00 12.31
C GLY A 30 3.76 5.96 11.10
N ASP A 31 4.30 4.81 10.79
CA ASP A 31 5.14 4.68 9.61
C ASP A 31 4.32 4.79 8.34
N ARG A 32 4.91 5.39 7.34
CA ARG A 32 4.28 5.50 6.03
C ARG A 32 5.19 4.91 4.99
N TYR A 33 4.61 4.12 4.11
CA TYR A 33 5.37 3.47 3.05
C TYR A 33 4.79 3.86 1.71
N LEU A 34 5.61 4.46 0.87
CA LEU A 34 5.18 4.87 -0.46
C LEU A 34 5.34 3.70 -1.42
N ILE A 35 4.24 3.35 -2.05
CA ILE A 35 4.23 2.25 -3.01
C ILE A 35 4.25 2.85 -4.40
N GLU A 36 5.39 2.74 -5.07
CA GLU A 36 5.58 3.31 -6.38
C GLU A 36 5.61 2.27 -7.48
N ASP A 37 5.85 1.02 -7.11
CA ASP A 37 6.01 -0.03 -8.09
C ASP A 37 5.04 -1.16 -7.77
N PRO A 38 3.96 -1.29 -8.52
CA PRO A 38 3.00 -2.34 -8.21
C PRO A 38 3.56 -3.74 -8.36
N ASP A 39 4.56 -3.90 -9.22
CA ASP A 39 5.14 -5.23 -9.41
C ASP A 39 5.97 -5.66 -8.22
N ALA A 40 6.39 -4.72 -7.40
CA ALA A 40 7.18 -5.04 -6.23
C ALA A 40 6.32 -5.28 -4.99
N LEU A 41 5.02 -5.18 -5.13
CA LEU A 41 4.10 -5.35 -4.01
C LEU A 41 3.36 -6.66 -4.15
N ALA A 42 3.54 -7.54 -3.18
CA ALA A 42 2.82 -8.80 -3.12
C ALA A 42 1.77 -8.72 -2.02
N ILE A 43 0.58 -9.19 -2.32
CA ILE A 43 -0.54 -9.09 -1.40
C ILE A 43 -1.02 -10.49 -1.04
N GLY A 44 -0.97 -10.79 0.25
CA GLY A 44 -1.55 -12.03 0.77
C GLY A 44 -2.91 -11.74 1.36
N THR A 45 -3.42 -12.69 2.12
CA THR A 45 -4.72 -12.52 2.75
C THR A 45 -4.65 -11.61 3.96
N GLN A 46 -3.56 -11.68 4.71
CA GLN A 46 -3.45 -10.90 5.93
C GLN A 46 -2.16 -10.14 6.03
N GLN A 47 -1.36 -10.15 4.98
CA GLN A 47 -0.09 -9.45 5.02
C GLN A 47 0.31 -9.07 3.62
N LEU A 48 1.19 -8.08 3.56
CA LEU A 48 1.70 -7.57 2.31
C LEU A 48 3.21 -7.57 2.37
N PHE A 49 3.82 -7.61 1.22
CA PHE A 49 5.27 -7.63 1.14
C PHE A 49 5.68 -6.69 0.03
N TYR A 50 6.42 -5.66 0.38
CA TYR A 50 6.88 -4.67 -0.58
C TYR A 50 8.38 -4.72 -0.68
N TYR A 51 8.86 -4.82 -1.89
CA TYR A 51 10.28 -5.00 -2.15
C TYR A 51 10.78 -3.86 -3.02
N PRO A 52 10.99 -2.69 -2.46
CA PRO A 52 11.43 -1.56 -3.27
C PRO A 52 12.78 -1.84 -3.90
N ARG A 53 12.86 -1.57 -5.18
CA ARG A 53 14.08 -1.89 -5.91
C ARG A 53 15.27 -1.10 -5.44
N GLN A 54 15.02 0.13 -5.04
CA GLN A 54 16.10 1.03 -4.73
C GLN A 54 16.89 0.59 -3.52
N ASN A 55 16.21 0.03 -2.55
CA ASN A 55 16.87 -0.35 -1.31
C ASN A 55 17.31 -1.80 -1.28
N GLY A 56 16.64 -2.64 -2.02
CA GLY A 56 16.92 -4.06 -1.94
C GLY A 56 16.49 -4.69 -0.63
N VAL A 57 15.69 -3.98 0.15
CA VAL A 57 15.22 -4.47 1.45
C VAL A 57 13.72 -4.67 1.39
N GLY A 58 13.28 -5.87 1.76
CA GLY A 58 11.86 -6.16 1.78
C GLY A 58 11.18 -5.57 3.00
N ILE A 59 9.97 -5.09 2.80
CA ILE A 59 9.15 -4.54 3.87
C ILE A 59 7.94 -5.43 4.03
N HIS A 60 7.76 -5.92 5.25
CA HIS A 60 6.67 -6.84 5.56
C HIS A 60 5.61 -6.08 6.36
N LEU A 61 4.41 -6.03 5.82
CA LEU A 61 3.32 -5.27 6.45
C LEU A 61 2.20 -6.22 6.82
N ARG A 62 1.69 -6.06 8.04
CA ARG A 62 0.55 -6.84 8.47
C ARG A 62 -0.72 -6.05 8.26
N ALA A 63 -1.72 -6.70 7.69
CA ALA A 63 -2.96 -6.01 7.35
C ALA A 63 -3.62 -5.41 8.59
N ASN A 64 -3.57 -6.10 9.71
CA ASN A 64 -4.24 -5.61 10.90
C ASN A 64 -3.52 -4.43 11.54
N GLN A 65 -2.38 -4.03 11.01
CA GLN A 65 -1.65 -2.86 11.49
C GLN A 65 -1.77 -1.68 10.55
N ILE A 66 -2.50 -1.83 9.48
CA ILE A 66 -2.71 -0.74 8.54
C ILE A 66 -3.89 0.09 9.03
N VAL A 67 -3.67 1.39 9.19
CA VAL A 67 -4.73 2.27 9.66
C VAL A 67 -5.29 3.13 8.55
N ALA A 68 -4.54 3.32 7.46
CA ALA A 68 -5.03 4.16 6.37
C ALA A 68 -4.24 3.86 5.11
N VAL A 69 -4.87 4.15 3.99
CA VAL A 69 -4.22 4.10 2.69
C VAL A 69 -4.50 5.43 2.03
N GLU A 70 -3.43 6.15 1.68
CA GLU A 70 -3.55 7.49 1.13
C GLU A 70 -3.13 7.49 -0.32
N GLU A 71 -3.99 7.95 -1.18
CA GLU A 71 -3.63 8.08 -2.58
C GLU A 71 -2.79 9.33 -2.75
N SER A 72 -1.93 9.27 -3.75
CA SER A 72 -1.05 10.41 -4.00
C SER A 72 -1.86 11.62 -4.41
N PRO A 73 -1.71 12.73 -3.71
CA PRO A 73 -2.45 13.94 -4.06
C PRO A 73 -1.94 14.63 -5.29
N GLU A 74 -0.80 14.23 -5.80
CA GLU A 74 -0.23 14.91 -6.94
C GLU A 74 -1.10 14.84 -8.15
N LYS A 75 -1.75 13.72 -8.34
CA LYS A 75 -2.62 13.60 -9.50
C LYS A 75 -3.79 14.55 -9.39
N LEU A 76 -4.16 14.92 -8.20
CA LEU A 76 -5.29 15.83 -8.03
C LEU A 76 -4.93 17.26 -8.35
N SER A 77 -3.69 17.61 -8.10
CA SER A 77 -3.28 18.98 -8.37
C SER A 77 -2.97 19.20 -9.84
N ALA A 78 -2.86 18.15 -10.58
CA ALA A 78 -2.63 18.31 -12.01
C ALA A 78 -3.91 18.62 -12.75
#